data_33a453896f79106adbdfaacad74f71cd
#
_entry.id   33a453896f79106adbdfaacad74f71cd
#
_cell.length_a   1.000
_cell.length_b   1.000
_cell.length_c   1.000
_cell.angle_alpha   90.00
_cell.angle_beta   90.00
_cell.angle_gamma   90.00
#
_symmetry.space_group_name_H-M   'P 1'
#
loop_
_entity.id
_entity.type
_entity.pdbx_description
1 polymer ?
#
loop_
_entity_poly.entity_id
_entity_poly.type
_entity_poly.pdbx_seq_one_letter_code
_entity_poly.pdbx_strand_id
1 'polypeptide(L)' 'MEEEFVVECPYCGEQIDVYVEADVRGSFVQDCEVCCNPWRVQVHDDEGERSVSVSRADGSE' A
#
# COMPACT_ATOMS: atom_id res chain seq x y z
N MET A 1 16.02 -2.56 -6.54
CA MET A 1 15.11 -3.54 -7.09
C MET A 1 13.71 -3.29 -6.57
N GLU A 2 12.73 -3.55 -7.40
CA GLU A 2 11.33 -3.36 -7.04
C GLU A 2 10.75 -4.63 -6.49
N GLU A 3 9.84 -4.47 -5.55
CA GLU A 3 9.05 -5.57 -5.04
C GLU A 3 7.60 -5.31 -5.33
N GLU A 4 6.89 -6.36 -5.67
CA GLU A 4 5.49 -6.26 -6.00
C GLU A 4 4.68 -6.91 -4.90
N PHE A 5 3.68 -6.19 -4.40
CA PHE A 5 2.80 -6.70 -3.35
C PHE A 5 1.37 -6.61 -3.84
N VAL A 6 0.59 -7.62 -3.51
CA VAL A 6 -0.84 -7.61 -3.81
C VAL A 6 -1.57 -7.23 -2.54
N VAL A 7 -2.34 -6.16 -2.62
CA VAL A 7 -3.09 -5.65 -1.47
C VAL A 7 -4.55 -5.53 -1.85
N GLU A 8 -5.41 -5.45 -0.85
CA GLU A 8 -6.83 -5.30 -1.07
C GLU A 8 -7.22 -3.86 -0.75
N CYS A 9 -7.90 -3.22 -1.69
CA CYS A 9 -8.34 -1.85 -1.51
C CYS A 9 -9.31 -1.78 -0.33
N PRO A 10 -9.08 -0.87 0.62
CA PRO A 10 -9.97 -0.78 1.79
C PRO A 10 -11.33 -0.18 1.48
N TYR A 11 -11.54 0.31 0.26
CA TYR A 11 -12.82 0.89 -0.12
C TYR A 11 -13.64 -0.04 -0.97
N CYS A 12 -13.06 -0.53 -2.07
CA CYS A 12 -13.83 -1.33 -3.03
C CYS A 12 -13.54 -2.83 -2.93
N GLY A 13 -12.50 -3.22 -2.21
CA GLY A 13 -12.20 -4.63 -2.02
C GLY A 13 -11.49 -5.30 -3.18
N GLU A 14 -11.07 -4.55 -4.18
CA GLU A 14 -10.36 -5.12 -5.31
C GLU A 14 -8.91 -5.34 -4.96
N GLN A 15 -8.32 -6.36 -5.55
CA GLN A 15 -6.90 -6.65 -5.37
C GLN A 15 -6.09 -5.78 -6.33
N ILE A 16 -5.13 -5.08 -5.77
CA ILE A 16 -4.33 -4.11 -6.51
C ILE A 16 -2.86 -4.46 -6.30
N ASP A 17 -2.09 -4.39 -7.37
CA ASP A 17 -0.66 -4.59 -7.29
C ASP A 17 0.01 -3.28 -6.90
N VAL A 18 0.86 -3.35 -5.89
CA VAL A 18 1.61 -2.20 -5.43
C VAL A 18 3.10 -2.49 -5.63
N TYR A 19 3.79 -1.58 -6.27
CA TYR A 19 5.23 -1.72 -6.52
C TYR A 19 5.98 -0.84 -5.56
N VAL A 20 6.91 -1.43 -4.83
CA VAL A 20 7.69 -0.74 -3.82
C VAL A 20 9.16 -0.93 -4.15
N GLU A 21 9.87 0.19 -4.28
CA GLU A 21 11.31 0.13 -4.53
C GLU A 21 12.05 -0.22 -3.24
N ALA A 22 13.26 -0.72 -3.41
CA ALA A 22 13.99 -1.24 -2.27
C ALA A 22 14.31 -0.19 -1.23
N ASP A 23 14.41 1.07 -1.63
CA ASP A 23 14.77 2.14 -0.70
C ASP A 23 13.56 2.88 -0.15
N VAL A 24 12.35 2.46 -0.50
CA VAL A 24 11.13 3.11 0.02
C VAL A 24 10.84 2.56 1.39
N ARG A 25 10.59 3.46 2.33
CA ARG A 25 10.29 3.09 3.71
C ARG A 25 9.21 4.00 4.23
N GLY A 26 8.54 3.53 5.29
CA GLY A 26 7.52 4.32 5.94
C GLY A 26 6.19 4.18 5.24
N SER A 27 5.52 5.29 5.04
CA SER A 27 4.20 5.26 4.45
C SER A 27 4.07 6.33 3.38
N PHE A 28 3.17 6.09 2.46
CA PHE A 28 2.85 7.06 1.42
C PHE A 28 1.41 6.86 1.01
N VAL A 29 0.87 7.85 0.29
CA VAL A 29 -0.52 7.82 -0.16
C VAL A 29 -0.54 7.43 -1.63
N GLN A 30 -1.45 6.52 -1.97
CA GLN A 30 -1.61 6.08 -3.34
C GLN A 30 -3.10 5.99 -3.64
N ASP A 31 -3.48 6.36 -4.87
CA ASP A 31 -4.87 6.27 -5.30
C ASP A 31 -5.17 4.87 -5.81
N CYS A 32 -6.38 4.41 -5.53
CA CYS A 32 -6.84 3.14 -6.07
C CYS A 32 -7.09 3.28 -7.56
N GLU A 33 -6.69 2.27 -8.32
CA GLU A 33 -6.89 2.28 -9.75
C GLU A 33 -8.33 2.03 -10.14
N VAL A 34 -9.12 1.46 -9.24
CA VAL A 34 -10.47 1.05 -9.54
C VAL A 34 -11.48 2.08 -9.07
N CYS A 35 -11.40 2.46 -7.80
CA CYS A 35 -12.40 3.37 -7.23
C CYS A 35 -11.86 4.78 -7.05
N CYS A 36 -10.58 4.99 -7.28
CA CYS A 36 -9.95 6.32 -7.25
C CYS A 36 -9.92 6.96 -5.86
N ASN A 37 -10.16 6.19 -4.83
CA ASN A 37 -10.07 6.71 -3.46
C ASN A 37 -8.64 6.59 -2.97
N PRO A 38 -8.16 7.56 -2.18
CA PRO A 38 -6.80 7.50 -1.66
C PRO A 38 -6.68 6.54 -0.50
N TRP A 39 -5.57 5.83 -0.43
CA TRP A 39 -5.29 4.98 0.71
C TRP A 39 -3.82 5.14 1.09
N ARG A 40 -3.57 4.87 2.36
CA ARG A 40 -2.23 4.95 2.90
C ARG A 40 -1.57 3.58 2.80
N VAL A 41 -0.43 3.55 2.15
CA VAL A 41 0.36 2.34 2.02
C VAL A 41 1.47 2.41 3.04
N GLN A 42 1.56 1.39 3.89
CA GLN A 42 2.61 1.33 4.89
C GLN A 42 3.54 0.18 4.57
N VAL A 43 4.82 0.50 4.53
CA VAL A 43 5.86 -0.48 4.24
C VAL A 43 6.49 -0.89 5.57
N HIS A 44 6.45 -2.19 5.85
CA HIS A 44 7.02 -2.74 7.06
C HIS A 44 8.26 -3.52 6.70
N ASP A 45 9.33 -3.28 7.44
CA ASP A 45 10.61 -3.93 7.18
C ASP A 45 11.08 -4.51 8.51
N ASP A 46 11.03 -5.83 8.62
CA ASP A 46 11.35 -6.52 9.87
C ASP A 46 12.38 -7.60 9.59
N GLU A 47 13.64 -7.33 9.99
CA GLU A 47 14.72 -8.30 9.89
C GLU A 47 14.84 -8.91 8.51
N GLY A 48 14.79 -8.06 7.51
CA GLY A 48 14.96 -8.51 6.15
C GLY A 48 13.69 -8.95 5.46
N GLU A 49 12.60 -9.02 6.20
CA GLU A 49 11.29 -9.31 5.60
C GLU A 49 10.54 -8.02 5.42
N ARG A 50 9.94 -7.88 4.26
CA ARG A 50 9.17 -6.68 3.95
C ARG A 50 7.73 -7.06 3.70
N SER A 51 6.83 -6.22 4.19
CA SER A 51 5.42 -6.40 3.95
C SER A 51 4.79 -5.04 3.77
N VAL A 52 3.61 -5.04 3.16
CA VAL A 52 2.89 -3.81 2.85
C VAL A 52 1.47 -3.96 3.35
N SER A 53 0.98 -2.94 3.99
CA SER A 53 -0.42 -2.89 4.39
C SER A 53 -1.03 -1.58 3.91
N VAL A 54 -2.35 -1.58 3.74
CA VAL A 54 -3.05 -0.41 3.26
C VAL A 54 -4.18 -0.10 4.20
N SER A 55 -4.52 1.18 4.29
CA SER A 55 -5.64 1.63 5.09
C SER A 55 -6.22 2.87 4.42
N ARG A 56 -7.41 3.25 4.87
CA ARG A 56 -8.05 4.41 4.31
C ARG A 56 -7.29 5.66 4.71
N ALA A 57 -7.14 6.57 3.75
CA ALA A 57 -6.42 7.81 3.97
C ALA A 57 -7.35 9.01 4.04
N ASP A 58 -8.60 8.79 4.39
CA ASP A 58 -9.58 9.85 4.42
C ASP A 58 -9.72 10.48 5.81
N GLY A 59 -8.87 10.08 6.73
CA GLY A 59 -8.87 10.65 8.06
C GLY A 59 -9.85 10.01 9.02
N SER A 60 -10.43 8.90 8.64
CA SER A 60 -11.44 8.26 9.47
C SER A 60 -10.89 7.24 10.44
N GLU A 61 -9.59 7.15 10.55
CA GLU A 61 -9.02 6.18 11.49
C GLU A 61 -8.67 6.77 12.80
#